data_393f72c9818cc7dd86ba8b91a2aecebc
#
_entry.id   393f72c9818cc7dd86ba8b91a2aecebc
#
_cell.length_a   1.000
_cell.length_b   1.000
_cell.length_c   1.000
_cell.angle_alpha   90.00
_cell.angle_beta   90.00
_cell.angle_gamma   90.00
#
_symmetry.space_group_name_H-M   'P 1'
#
loop_
_entity.id
_entity.type
_entity.pdbx_description
1 polymer ?
#
loop_
_entity_poly.entity_id
_entity_poly.type
_entity_poly.pdbx_seq_one_letter_code
_entity_poly.pdbx_strand_id
1 'polypeptide(L)'
;MTEKVTKFQSPVPIVLKLRDLIFGKEKPDLFTKINFLLNLVLWAIFMIWSLFSFYTLEARNFIYRQKGIPVETIIKNRGRELGFEGEDFLQRLLTVNGISIICWGVVFLSLVLMYRRSKRFYYLFLVPIVFYIGLLFIYVSPSYFFEDTTTFDKLALIIMLTSASIYYYLIKNKEKDEEINFFGIETDEDGA
;
A
#
# COMPACT_ATOMS: atom_id res chain seq x y z
N MET A 1 -21.49 -12.82 53.01
CA MET A 1 -21.34 -11.89 51.89
C MET A 1 -20.02 -12.20 51.17
N THR A 2 -20.08 -12.95 50.09
CA THR A 2 -18.91 -13.31 49.29
C THR A 2 -18.80 -12.29 48.15
N GLU A 3 -17.80 -11.41 48.25
CA GLU A 3 -17.41 -10.49 47.19
C GLU A 3 -17.02 -11.25 45.91
N LYS A 4 -17.82 -11.10 44.86
CA LYS A 4 -17.43 -11.53 43.54
C LYS A 4 -16.33 -10.60 43.03
N VAL A 5 -15.08 -11.02 43.21
CA VAL A 5 -13.93 -10.40 42.54
C VAL A 5 -14.16 -10.56 41.02
N THR A 6 -14.56 -9.50 40.38
CA THR A 6 -14.62 -9.41 38.93
C THR A 6 -13.20 -9.57 38.39
N LYS A 7 -12.88 -10.75 37.87
CA LYS A 7 -11.62 -11.01 37.16
C LYS A 7 -11.55 -10.04 35.98
N PHE A 8 -10.70 -9.03 36.09
CA PHE A 8 -10.30 -8.19 34.97
C PHE A 8 -9.69 -9.14 33.91
N GLN A 9 -10.47 -9.45 32.90
CA GLN A 9 -9.95 -10.18 31.75
C GLN A 9 -8.98 -9.25 31.02
N SER A 10 -7.69 -9.61 31.04
CA SER A 10 -6.67 -8.84 30.32
C SER A 10 -7.08 -8.74 28.82
N PRO A 11 -6.87 -7.59 28.13
CA PRO A 11 -7.22 -7.42 26.73
C PRO A 11 -6.39 -8.29 25.77
N VAL A 12 -5.34 -8.93 26.27
CA VAL A 12 -4.40 -9.78 25.52
C VAL A 12 -5.08 -10.85 24.65
N PRO A 13 -6.11 -11.63 25.14
CA PRO A 13 -6.73 -12.66 24.32
C PRO A 13 -7.52 -12.09 23.15
N ILE A 14 -8.08 -10.89 23.25
CA ILE A 14 -8.81 -10.24 22.16
C ILE A 14 -7.84 -9.77 21.07
N VAL A 15 -6.73 -9.17 21.47
CA VAL A 15 -5.67 -8.72 20.55
C VAL A 15 -5.05 -9.90 19.80
N LEU A 16 -4.82 -11.02 20.46
CA LEU A 16 -4.30 -12.24 19.83
C LEU A 16 -5.31 -12.82 18.82
N LYS A 17 -6.60 -12.88 19.18
CA LYS A 17 -7.65 -13.33 18.25
C LYS A 17 -7.77 -12.41 17.03
N LEU A 18 -7.68 -11.10 17.23
CA LEU A 18 -7.70 -10.12 16.13
C LEU A 18 -6.49 -10.28 15.22
N ARG A 19 -5.30 -10.45 15.79
CA ARG A 19 -4.08 -10.75 15.05
C ARG A 19 -4.23 -12.01 14.20
N ASP A 20 -4.73 -13.10 14.80
CA ASP A 20 -4.88 -14.39 14.12
C ASP A 20 -5.97 -14.34 13.03
N LEU A 21 -6.99 -13.49 13.23
CA LEU A 21 -8.02 -13.22 12.22
C LEU A 21 -7.45 -12.45 11.03
N ILE A 22 -6.64 -11.41 11.27
CA ILE A 22 -6.08 -10.53 10.22
C ILE A 22 -4.90 -11.21 9.53
N PHE A 23 -3.92 -11.70 10.29
CA PHE A 23 -2.66 -12.20 9.75
C PHE A 23 -2.57 -13.73 9.61
N GLY A 24 -3.56 -14.46 10.12
CA GLY A 24 -3.55 -15.93 10.13
C GLY A 24 -2.79 -16.51 11.33
N LYS A 25 -2.96 -17.82 11.54
CA LYS A 25 -2.34 -18.56 12.67
C LYS A 25 -0.91 -18.98 12.37
N GLU A 26 -0.58 -19.18 11.09
CA GLU A 26 0.75 -19.61 10.67
C GLU A 26 1.76 -18.47 10.73
N LYS A 27 2.92 -18.75 11.27
CA LYS A 27 4.02 -17.78 11.28
C LYS A 27 4.69 -17.78 9.92
N PRO A 28 4.74 -16.64 9.22
CA PRO A 28 5.45 -16.56 7.95
C PRO A 28 6.95 -16.78 8.15
N ASP A 29 7.61 -17.28 7.12
CA ASP A 29 9.07 -17.40 7.06
C ASP A 29 9.76 -16.04 7.07
N LEU A 30 11.07 -16.04 7.26
CA LEU A 30 11.86 -14.81 7.38
C LEU A 30 11.75 -13.96 6.10
N PHE A 31 11.77 -14.59 4.94
CA PHE A 31 11.69 -13.90 3.65
C PHE A 31 10.35 -13.17 3.49
N THR A 32 9.23 -13.84 3.81
CA THR A 32 7.90 -13.21 3.83
C THR A 32 7.84 -12.01 4.78
N LYS A 33 8.44 -12.13 5.97
CA LYS A 33 8.46 -11.04 6.96
C LYS A 33 9.24 -9.83 6.46
N ILE A 34 10.41 -10.06 5.84
CA ILE A 34 11.24 -8.97 5.31
C ILE A 34 10.49 -8.25 4.18
N ASN A 35 9.94 -8.99 3.21
CA ASN A 35 9.17 -8.38 2.11
C ASN A 35 7.93 -7.64 2.61
N PHE A 36 7.19 -8.23 3.55
CA PHE A 36 6.03 -7.58 4.16
C PHE A 36 6.44 -6.29 4.86
N LEU A 37 7.47 -6.30 5.70
CA LEU A 37 7.92 -5.13 6.45
C LEU A 37 8.42 -4.03 5.52
N LEU A 38 9.22 -4.36 4.50
CA LEU A 38 9.70 -3.42 3.50
C LEU A 38 8.52 -2.71 2.82
N ASN A 39 7.59 -3.48 2.27
CA ASN A 39 6.43 -2.92 1.57
C ASN A 39 5.47 -2.19 2.52
N LEU A 40 5.35 -2.60 3.77
CA LEU A 40 4.54 -1.92 4.79
C LEU A 40 5.10 -0.53 5.12
N VAL A 41 6.42 -0.40 5.25
CA VAL A 41 7.06 0.90 5.51
C VAL A 41 6.86 1.84 4.32
N LEU A 42 7.11 1.37 3.11
CA LEU A 42 6.91 2.17 1.90
C LEU A 42 5.43 2.55 1.71
N TRP A 43 4.51 1.61 1.91
CA TRP A 43 3.07 1.88 1.91
C TRP A 43 2.70 2.97 2.92
N ALA A 44 3.21 2.90 4.16
CA ALA A 44 2.90 3.88 5.19
C ALA A 44 3.35 5.29 4.78
N ILE A 45 4.53 5.43 4.15
CA ILE A 45 5.02 6.70 3.63
C ILE A 45 4.05 7.26 2.58
N PHE A 46 3.65 6.48 1.59
CA PHE A 46 2.72 6.93 0.56
C PHE A 46 1.33 7.25 1.11
N MET A 47 0.83 6.45 2.04
CA MET A 47 -0.48 6.68 2.67
C MET A 47 -0.47 7.98 3.47
N ILE A 48 0.55 8.20 4.31
CA ILE A 48 0.71 9.43 5.10
C ILE A 48 0.84 10.63 4.17
N TRP A 49 1.65 10.52 3.11
CA TRP A 49 1.83 11.60 2.15
C TRP A 49 0.53 11.95 1.41
N SER A 50 -0.21 10.95 0.94
CA SER A 50 -1.51 11.17 0.28
C SER A 50 -2.54 11.82 1.22
N LEU A 51 -2.61 11.37 2.47
CA LEU A 51 -3.46 11.98 3.49
C LEU A 51 -3.05 13.42 3.77
N PHE A 52 -1.75 13.67 3.99
CA PHE A 52 -1.24 15.02 4.25
C PHE A 52 -1.52 15.96 3.09
N SER A 53 -1.27 15.53 1.85
CA SER A 53 -1.55 16.32 0.66
C SER A 53 -3.03 16.61 0.51
N PHE A 54 -3.89 15.60 0.66
CA PHE A 54 -5.34 15.77 0.59
C PHE A 54 -5.86 16.78 1.62
N TYR A 55 -5.48 16.60 2.89
CA TYR A 55 -5.90 17.52 3.96
C TYR A 55 -5.33 18.93 3.81
N THR A 56 -4.11 19.07 3.33
CA THR A 56 -3.52 20.40 3.06
C THR A 56 -4.29 21.14 1.98
N LEU A 57 -4.70 20.43 0.92
CA LEU A 57 -5.50 20.99 -0.16
C LEU A 57 -6.92 21.38 0.31
N GLU A 58 -7.56 20.52 1.10
CA GLU A 58 -8.89 20.80 1.67
C GLU A 58 -8.84 21.94 2.69
N ALA A 59 -7.85 21.96 3.55
CA ALA A 59 -7.68 22.97 4.60
C ALA A 59 -7.03 24.27 4.11
N ARG A 60 -6.79 24.47 2.80
CA ARG A 60 -6.05 25.60 2.23
C ARG A 60 -6.52 26.96 2.73
N ASN A 61 -7.83 27.19 2.82
CA ASN A 61 -8.42 28.43 3.31
C ASN A 61 -8.18 28.65 4.81
N PHE A 62 -8.21 27.59 5.61
CA PHE A 62 -7.90 27.62 7.02
C PHE A 62 -6.41 27.93 7.24
N ILE A 63 -5.53 27.28 6.49
CA ILE A 63 -4.07 27.52 6.54
C ILE A 63 -3.75 28.98 6.20
N TYR A 64 -4.39 29.51 5.15
CA TYR A 64 -4.23 30.92 4.80
C TYR A 64 -4.64 31.87 5.92
N ARG A 65 -5.81 31.65 6.54
CA ARG A 65 -6.31 32.52 7.63
C ARG A 65 -5.43 32.43 8.88
N GLN A 66 -4.89 31.28 9.22
CA GLN A 66 -4.13 31.07 10.44
C GLN A 66 -2.64 31.41 10.31
N LYS A 67 -2.04 31.13 9.16
CA LYS A 67 -0.59 31.21 8.95
C LYS A 67 -0.19 32.17 7.82
N GLY A 68 -1.13 32.74 7.08
CA GLY A 68 -0.84 33.60 5.93
C GLY A 68 -0.21 32.89 4.74
N ILE A 69 -0.19 31.53 4.73
CA ILE A 69 0.44 30.75 3.65
C ILE A 69 -0.55 30.61 2.49
N PRO A 70 -0.28 31.16 1.30
CA PRO A 70 -1.18 31.15 0.17
C PRO A 70 -1.10 29.83 -0.63
N VAL A 71 -1.46 28.70 -0.01
CA VAL A 71 -1.38 27.34 -0.61
C VAL A 71 -2.07 27.31 -1.97
N GLU A 72 -3.27 27.88 -2.07
CA GLU A 72 -4.05 27.89 -3.31
C GLU A 72 -3.31 28.63 -4.43
N THR A 73 -2.74 29.80 -4.12
CA THR A 73 -1.97 30.61 -5.10
C THR A 73 -0.74 29.85 -5.60
N ILE A 74 -0.02 29.20 -4.69
CA ILE A 74 1.18 28.42 -5.04
C ILE A 74 0.82 27.31 -6.01
N ILE A 75 -0.25 26.56 -5.72
CA ILE A 75 -0.70 25.44 -6.57
C ILE A 75 -1.23 25.93 -7.92
N LYS A 76 -2.01 27.01 -7.93
CA LYS A 76 -2.52 27.61 -9.18
C LYS A 76 -1.39 28.12 -10.06
N ASN A 77 -0.35 28.72 -9.50
CA ASN A 77 0.81 29.14 -10.25
C ASN A 77 1.56 27.93 -10.85
N ARG A 78 1.78 26.87 -10.05
CA ARG A 78 2.39 25.65 -10.57
C ARG A 78 1.55 25.00 -11.68
N GLY A 79 0.22 24.99 -11.53
CA GLY A 79 -0.67 24.52 -12.58
C GLY A 79 -0.52 25.26 -13.90
N ARG A 80 -0.37 26.60 -13.86
CA ARG A 80 -0.12 27.41 -15.07
C ARG A 80 1.21 27.08 -15.73
N GLU A 81 2.28 26.86 -14.96
CA GLU A 81 3.58 26.42 -15.49
C GLU A 81 3.48 25.07 -16.21
N LEU A 82 2.61 24.18 -15.75
CA LEU A 82 2.33 22.88 -16.36
C LEU A 82 1.29 22.93 -17.51
N GLY A 83 0.79 24.13 -17.85
CA GLY A 83 -0.14 24.36 -18.95
C GLY A 83 -1.63 24.16 -18.60
N PHE A 84 -1.97 24.14 -17.28
CA PHE A 84 -3.37 24.08 -16.83
C PHE A 84 -3.93 25.46 -16.49
N GLU A 85 -5.25 25.61 -16.56
CA GLU A 85 -5.91 26.67 -15.83
C GLU A 85 -5.77 26.39 -14.32
N GLY A 86 -5.39 27.42 -13.53
CA GLY A 86 -4.99 27.20 -12.13
C GLY A 86 -6.04 26.51 -11.26
N GLU A 87 -7.34 26.76 -11.53
CA GLU A 87 -8.46 26.12 -10.83
C GLU A 87 -8.58 24.63 -11.18
N ASP A 88 -8.44 24.28 -12.47
CA ASP A 88 -8.50 22.90 -12.95
C ASP A 88 -7.40 22.03 -12.34
N PHE A 89 -6.18 22.57 -12.26
CA PHE A 89 -5.06 21.85 -11.63
C PHE A 89 -5.29 21.53 -10.16
N LEU A 90 -5.82 22.48 -9.40
CA LEU A 90 -6.17 22.29 -8.00
C LEU A 90 -7.20 21.17 -7.81
N GLN A 91 -8.26 21.18 -8.63
CA GLN A 91 -9.29 20.15 -8.62
C GLN A 91 -8.73 18.76 -8.97
N ARG A 92 -7.86 18.68 -9.97
CA ARG A 92 -7.19 17.44 -10.37
C ARG A 92 -6.33 16.87 -9.25
N LEU A 93 -5.51 17.70 -8.61
CA LEU A 93 -4.68 17.28 -7.47
C LEU A 93 -5.54 16.77 -6.30
N LEU A 94 -6.62 17.45 -5.99
CA LEU A 94 -7.52 17.07 -4.92
C LEU A 94 -8.16 15.71 -5.21
N THR A 95 -8.64 15.52 -6.44
CA THR A 95 -9.23 14.26 -6.90
C THR A 95 -8.21 13.12 -6.85
N VAL A 96 -7.00 13.33 -7.39
CA VAL A 96 -5.95 12.31 -7.40
C VAL A 96 -5.53 11.92 -5.98
N ASN A 97 -5.34 12.88 -5.08
CA ASN A 97 -4.98 12.56 -3.70
C ASN A 97 -6.12 11.82 -2.96
N GLY A 98 -7.39 12.18 -3.21
CA GLY A 98 -8.53 11.45 -2.67
C GLY A 98 -8.62 10.00 -3.16
N ILE A 99 -8.45 9.77 -4.47
CA ILE A 99 -8.43 8.43 -5.05
C ILE A 99 -7.20 7.63 -4.60
N SER A 100 -6.03 8.28 -4.45
CA SER A 100 -4.82 7.62 -3.99
C SER A 100 -4.96 7.02 -2.59
N ILE A 101 -5.69 7.67 -1.68
CA ILE A 101 -5.98 7.13 -0.35
C ILE A 101 -6.73 5.78 -0.47
N ILE A 102 -7.68 5.69 -1.39
CA ILE A 102 -8.42 4.43 -1.64
C ILE A 102 -7.47 3.38 -2.23
N CYS A 103 -6.65 3.75 -3.21
CA CYS A 103 -5.65 2.85 -3.80
C CYS A 103 -4.70 2.30 -2.73
N TRP A 104 -4.16 3.15 -1.86
CA TRP A 104 -3.28 2.72 -0.77
C TRP A 104 -4.01 1.88 0.28
N GLY A 105 -5.32 2.12 0.50
CA GLY A 105 -6.17 1.22 1.31
C GLY A 105 -6.23 -0.19 0.74
N VAL A 106 -6.41 -0.33 -0.59
CA VAL A 106 -6.40 -1.64 -1.28
C VAL A 106 -5.01 -2.29 -1.24
N VAL A 107 -3.94 -1.52 -1.41
CA VAL A 107 -2.55 -2.01 -1.24
C VAL A 107 -2.34 -2.56 0.17
N PHE A 108 -2.86 -1.91 1.21
CA PHE A 108 -2.78 -2.44 2.58
C PHE A 108 -3.45 -3.81 2.72
N LEU A 109 -4.64 -3.99 2.15
CA LEU A 109 -5.31 -5.30 2.15
C LEU A 109 -4.48 -6.34 1.42
N SER A 110 -3.80 -5.97 0.34
CA SER A 110 -2.90 -6.87 -0.36
C SER A 110 -1.69 -7.27 0.49
N LEU A 111 -1.14 -6.35 1.30
CA LEU A 111 -0.04 -6.67 2.23
C LEU A 111 -0.46 -7.70 3.30
N VAL A 112 -1.70 -7.61 3.79
CA VAL A 112 -2.25 -8.64 4.68
C VAL A 112 -2.30 -10.00 3.97
N LEU A 113 -2.71 -10.05 2.70
CA LEU A 113 -2.70 -11.29 1.91
C LEU A 113 -1.29 -11.79 1.60
N MET A 114 -0.32 -10.88 1.39
CA MET A 114 1.10 -11.22 1.26
C MET A 114 1.62 -11.92 2.52
N TYR A 115 1.31 -11.38 3.70
CA TYR A 115 1.68 -11.99 4.97
C TYR A 115 1.07 -13.39 5.15
N ARG A 116 -0.15 -13.61 4.64
CA ARG A 116 -0.84 -14.90 4.62
C ARG A 116 -0.40 -15.82 3.48
N ARG A 117 0.61 -15.45 2.71
CA ARG A 117 1.15 -16.19 1.54
C ARG A 117 0.10 -16.49 0.46
N SER A 118 -0.94 -15.70 0.36
CA SER A 118 -1.97 -15.89 -0.66
C SER A 118 -1.51 -15.32 -2.01
N LYS A 119 -1.50 -16.09 -3.09
CA LYS A 119 -1.14 -15.63 -4.45
C LYS A 119 -1.99 -14.44 -4.94
N ARG A 120 -3.20 -14.28 -4.42
CA ARG A 120 -4.11 -13.18 -4.78
C ARG A 120 -3.56 -11.81 -4.39
N PHE A 121 -2.58 -11.74 -3.45
CA PHE A 121 -1.98 -10.48 -3.04
C PHE A 121 -1.40 -9.72 -4.23
N TYR A 122 -0.78 -10.41 -5.20
CA TYR A 122 -0.05 -9.79 -6.29
C TYR A 122 -0.94 -8.89 -7.16
N TYR A 123 -2.11 -9.37 -7.54
CA TYR A 123 -3.04 -8.57 -8.35
C TYR A 123 -3.62 -7.39 -7.56
N LEU A 124 -3.98 -7.61 -6.28
CA LEU A 124 -4.48 -6.56 -5.40
C LEU A 124 -3.39 -5.53 -5.03
N PHE A 125 -2.14 -5.88 -5.21
CA PHE A 125 -1.00 -4.99 -5.03
C PHE A 125 -0.68 -4.20 -6.31
N LEU A 126 -0.56 -4.91 -7.41
CA LEU A 126 -0.13 -4.36 -8.69
C LEU A 126 -1.18 -3.38 -9.27
N VAL A 127 -2.45 -3.81 -9.33
CA VAL A 127 -3.50 -3.04 -10.00
C VAL A 127 -3.68 -1.63 -9.43
N PRO A 128 -3.81 -1.40 -8.12
CA PRO A 128 -3.98 -0.06 -7.59
C PRO A 128 -2.73 0.81 -7.75
N ILE A 129 -1.51 0.24 -7.72
CA ILE A 129 -0.27 1.00 -7.93
C ILE A 129 -0.16 1.45 -9.39
N VAL A 130 -0.42 0.54 -10.35
CA VAL A 130 -0.43 0.89 -11.79
C VAL A 130 -1.52 1.91 -12.08
N PHE A 131 -2.70 1.76 -11.49
CA PHE A 131 -3.79 2.72 -11.61
C PHE A 131 -3.41 4.10 -11.05
N TYR A 132 -2.77 4.15 -9.87
CA TYR A 132 -2.27 5.39 -9.28
C TYR A 132 -1.24 6.08 -10.18
N ILE A 133 -0.27 5.35 -10.72
CA ILE A 133 0.70 5.89 -11.67
C ILE A 133 -0.03 6.40 -12.93
N GLY A 134 -0.98 5.62 -13.45
CA GLY A 134 -1.79 6.02 -14.61
C GLY A 134 -2.58 7.31 -14.37
N LEU A 135 -3.15 7.48 -13.18
CA LEU A 135 -3.83 8.73 -12.79
C LEU A 135 -2.88 9.92 -12.79
N LEU A 136 -1.66 9.77 -12.26
CA LEU A 136 -0.66 10.83 -12.28
C LEU A 136 -0.30 11.22 -13.71
N PHE A 137 -0.12 10.25 -14.61
CA PHE A 137 0.26 10.52 -16.00
C PHE A 137 -0.87 11.09 -16.84
N ILE A 138 -2.07 10.49 -16.76
CA ILE A 138 -3.18 10.79 -17.67
C ILE A 138 -4.02 11.95 -17.15
N TYR A 139 -4.30 11.96 -15.85
CA TYR A 139 -5.23 12.91 -15.25
C TYR A 139 -4.54 14.20 -14.78
N VAL A 140 -3.30 14.12 -14.28
CA VAL A 140 -2.50 15.30 -13.95
C VAL A 140 -1.65 15.68 -15.16
N SER A 141 -0.43 15.20 -15.26
CA SER A 141 0.40 15.29 -16.48
C SER A 141 1.68 14.45 -16.31
N PRO A 142 2.31 14.02 -17.42
CA PRO A 142 3.65 13.42 -17.36
C PRO A 142 4.68 14.37 -16.75
N SER A 143 4.63 15.66 -17.08
CA SER A 143 5.56 16.67 -16.53
C SER A 143 5.47 16.75 -15.01
N TYR A 144 4.25 16.72 -14.44
CA TYR A 144 4.06 16.65 -12.99
C TYR A 144 4.74 15.43 -12.38
N PHE A 145 4.57 14.25 -12.97
CA PHE A 145 5.22 13.04 -12.46
C PHE A 145 6.75 13.14 -12.52
N PHE A 146 7.32 13.68 -13.58
CA PHE A 146 8.78 13.75 -13.73
C PHE A 146 9.42 14.89 -12.94
N GLU A 147 8.75 16.02 -12.76
CA GLU A 147 9.31 17.23 -12.15
C GLU A 147 8.92 17.39 -10.67
N ASP A 148 7.65 17.15 -10.32
CA ASP A 148 7.11 17.44 -8.99
C ASP A 148 7.13 16.21 -8.06
N THR A 149 7.08 15.00 -8.62
CA THR A 149 7.25 13.78 -7.81
C THR A 149 8.72 13.59 -7.44
N THR A 150 9.00 13.36 -6.17
CA THR A 150 10.39 13.22 -5.71
C THR A 150 11.07 11.98 -6.30
N THR A 151 12.39 12.02 -6.42
CA THR A 151 13.19 10.85 -6.83
C THR A 151 12.99 9.68 -5.86
N PHE A 152 12.81 9.99 -4.56
CA PHE A 152 12.52 8.99 -3.54
C PHE A 152 11.20 8.26 -3.84
N ASP A 153 10.12 8.97 -4.19
CA ASP A 153 8.82 8.34 -4.49
C ASP A 153 8.91 7.40 -5.70
N LYS A 154 9.63 7.83 -6.75
CA LYS A 154 9.86 7.00 -7.95
C LYS A 154 10.63 5.72 -7.61
N LEU A 155 11.72 5.84 -6.84
CA LEU A 155 12.51 4.68 -6.40
C LEU A 155 11.70 3.77 -5.47
N ALA A 156 10.92 4.34 -4.55
CA ALA A 156 10.06 3.57 -3.65
C ALA A 156 9.01 2.76 -4.41
N LEU A 157 8.37 3.34 -5.43
CA LEU A 157 7.43 2.63 -6.31
C LEU A 157 8.13 1.47 -7.05
N ILE A 158 9.33 1.69 -7.59
CA ILE A 158 10.11 0.65 -8.26
C ILE A 158 10.46 -0.48 -7.29
N ILE A 159 10.92 -0.14 -6.09
CA ILE A 159 11.26 -1.12 -5.04
C ILE A 159 10.02 -1.93 -4.65
N MET A 160 8.88 -1.28 -4.44
CA MET A 160 7.61 -1.96 -4.10
C MET A 160 7.21 -2.95 -5.20
N LEU A 161 7.18 -2.52 -6.46
CA LEU A 161 6.80 -3.37 -7.59
C LEU A 161 7.77 -4.54 -7.79
N THR A 162 9.07 -4.28 -7.69
CA THR A 162 10.10 -5.30 -7.88
C THR A 162 10.09 -6.33 -6.75
N SER A 163 10.04 -5.88 -5.49
CA SER A 163 10.01 -6.78 -4.32
C SER A 163 8.77 -7.66 -4.31
N ALA A 164 7.59 -7.10 -4.61
CA ALA A 164 6.34 -7.86 -4.71
C ALA A 164 6.37 -8.88 -5.86
N SER A 165 6.96 -8.52 -7.01
CA SER A 165 7.09 -9.42 -8.17
C SER A 165 8.05 -10.57 -7.89
N ILE A 166 9.20 -10.29 -7.28
CA ILE A 166 10.17 -11.34 -6.87
C ILE A 166 9.50 -12.27 -5.85
N TYR A 167 8.82 -11.71 -4.85
CA TYR A 167 8.13 -12.50 -3.83
C TYR A 167 7.05 -13.40 -4.43
N TYR A 168 6.24 -12.88 -5.36
CA TYR A 168 5.22 -13.67 -6.06
C TYR A 168 5.83 -14.82 -6.86
N TYR A 169 6.92 -14.55 -7.60
CA TYR A 169 7.62 -15.57 -8.39
C TYR A 169 8.16 -16.72 -7.51
N LEU A 170 8.76 -16.40 -6.37
CA LEU A 170 9.31 -17.39 -5.45
C LEU A 170 8.23 -18.24 -4.79
N ILE A 171 7.09 -17.66 -4.39
CA ILE A 171 5.96 -18.45 -3.86
C ILE A 171 5.42 -19.41 -4.92
N LYS A 172 5.24 -18.92 -6.15
CA LYS A 172 4.72 -19.74 -7.25
C LYS A 172 5.62 -20.93 -7.57
N ASN A 173 6.94 -20.74 -7.56
CA ASN A 173 7.88 -21.83 -7.83
C ASN A 173 7.91 -22.86 -6.70
N LYS A 174 7.89 -22.40 -5.44
CA LYS A 174 7.90 -23.30 -4.30
C LYS A 174 6.70 -24.27 -4.29
N GLU A 175 5.51 -23.79 -4.59
CA GLU A 175 4.32 -24.65 -4.70
C GLU A 175 4.46 -25.67 -5.85
N LYS A 176 5.05 -25.27 -6.98
CA LYS A 176 5.29 -26.18 -8.10
C LYS A 176 6.26 -27.30 -7.73
N ASP A 177 7.31 -26.97 -6.96
CA ASP A 177 8.29 -27.97 -6.51
C ASP A 177 7.65 -28.94 -5.47
N GLU A 178 6.75 -28.44 -4.61
CA GLU A 178 5.99 -29.27 -3.67
C GLU A 178 5.01 -30.22 -4.40
N GLU A 179 4.32 -29.74 -5.46
CA GLU A 179 3.46 -30.59 -6.31
C GLU A 179 4.28 -31.67 -7.02
N ILE A 180 5.44 -31.34 -7.63
CA ILE A 180 6.30 -32.30 -8.31
C ILE A 180 6.80 -33.38 -7.35
N ASN A 181 7.24 -32.99 -6.15
CA ASN A 181 7.68 -33.94 -5.14
C ASN A 181 6.53 -34.85 -4.65
N PHE A 182 5.33 -34.33 -4.53
CA PHE A 182 4.15 -35.14 -4.14
C PHE A 182 3.80 -36.20 -5.21
N PHE A 183 3.84 -35.85 -6.49
CA PHE A 183 3.60 -36.79 -7.58
C PHE A 183 4.81 -37.72 -7.87
N GLY A 184 6.03 -37.29 -7.53
CA GLY A 184 7.25 -38.10 -7.69
C GLY A 184 7.43 -39.24 -6.67
N ILE A 185 6.81 -39.11 -5.50
CA ILE A 185 6.86 -40.16 -4.46
C ILE A 185 5.93 -41.33 -4.77
N GLU A 186 4.83 -41.12 -5.52
CA GLU A 186 3.90 -42.19 -5.91
C GLU A 186 4.42 -43.10 -7.02
N THR A 187 5.44 -42.71 -7.79
CA THR A 187 5.96 -43.48 -8.92
C THR A 187 7.09 -44.46 -8.55
N ASP A 188 7.68 -44.35 -7.38
CA ASP A 188 8.79 -45.23 -6.96
C ASP A 188 8.36 -46.42 -6.06
N GLU A 189 7.12 -46.48 -5.61
CA GLU A 189 6.64 -47.59 -4.75
C GLU A 189 6.01 -48.77 -5.54
N ASP A 190 5.72 -48.64 -6.84
CA ASP A 190 5.14 -49.71 -7.66
C ASP A 190 6.15 -50.47 -8.53
N GLY A 191 7.45 -50.36 -8.24
CA GLY A 191 8.53 -50.94 -9.01
C GLY A 191 9.49 -51.87 -8.23
N ALA A 192 8.95 -52.79 -7.35
CA ALA A 192 9.75 -53.86 -6.77
C ALA A 192 8.97 -55.15 -6.64
#